data_3c41dd2e4e5114fb6126e382f715b74c
#
_entry.id   3c41dd2e4e5114fb6126e382f715b74c
#
_cell.length_a   1.000
_cell.length_b   1.000
_cell.length_c   1.000
_cell.angle_alpha   90.00
_cell.angle_beta   90.00
_cell.angle_gamma   90.00
#
_symmetry.space_group_name_H-M   'P 1'
#
loop_
_entity.id
_entity.type
_entity.pdbx_description
1 polymer ?
#
loop_
_entity_poly.entity_id
_entity_poly.type
_entity_poly.pdbx_seq_one_letter_code
_entity_poly.pdbx_strand_id
1 'polypeptide(L)'
;MPNRLWSFFPETWMTQSRRQRWKYPRLWLASALLMACATSPRSPARRELRLDTETASRLRHAASATEATSGLAVSTTRVVASNLARITPALIRIMGGEEQVGQLEEVLVECARQAERQVNSEHFGDRSPTRQECGEEVEVDGCVEPITRAMLLGRQKHALALECAQDVLKELWPGLVSIEPRYRYYPSTKLLETVNASEEAHLLAQGCTRELWRTIKPDIVLHADNQWPRAAIILEFKFPCPETNRPQWTVYGEDSAYAGFSQRHIYEEALGGEALLISPRRGFSE
;
A
#
# COMPACT_ATOMS: atom_id res chain seq x y z
N MET A 1 29.74 13.31 52.21
CA MET A 1 29.78 14.74 52.58
C MET A 1 29.40 15.55 51.36
N PRO A 2 28.71 16.69 51.49
CA PRO A 2 27.24 16.71 51.64
C PRO A 2 26.52 17.55 50.57
N ASN A 3 25.17 17.25 50.43
CA ASN A 3 24.07 18.21 50.35
C ASN A 3 24.13 19.50 49.49
N ARG A 4 23.09 19.67 48.67
CA ARG A 4 22.00 20.67 48.74
C ARG A 4 21.09 20.45 47.52
N LEU A 5 19.83 20.00 47.66
CA LEU A 5 18.61 20.74 48.00
C LEU A 5 18.53 22.14 47.38
N TRP A 6 17.66 22.30 46.39
CA TRP A 6 16.81 23.48 46.25
C TRP A 6 15.51 23.10 45.55
N SER A 7 14.48 23.01 46.36
CA SER A 7 13.08 23.13 46.03
C SER A 7 12.76 24.62 45.72
N PHE A 8 11.96 24.86 44.71
CA PHE A 8 11.05 26.00 44.67
C PHE A 8 9.88 25.71 43.69
N PHE A 9 8.72 25.42 44.26
CA PHE A 9 7.43 25.80 43.69
C PHE A 9 7.14 27.27 43.95
N PRO A 10 6.36 27.97 43.14
CA PRO A 10 5.06 28.37 43.65
C PRO A 10 3.90 28.07 42.71
N GLU A 11 2.84 27.62 43.33
CA GLU A 11 1.46 27.59 42.87
C GLU A 11 0.94 29.01 42.52
N THR A 12 -0.25 28.94 41.93
CA THR A 12 -1.28 29.94 41.72
C THR A 12 -1.34 30.57 40.34
N TRP A 13 -2.37 30.15 39.64
CA TRP A 13 -3.37 31.00 39.01
C TRP A 13 -4.65 30.16 38.75
N MET A 14 -5.52 30.12 39.75
CA MET A 14 -6.94 29.89 39.57
C MET A 14 -7.63 31.19 39.19
N THR A 15 -8.81 31.00 38.56
CA THR A 15 -9.90 31.93 38.26
C THR A 15 -9.77 32.61 36.88
N GLN A 16 -10.73 32.40 35.96
CA GLN A 16 -12.13 32.78 36.06
C GLN A 16 -12.96 32.21 34.91
N SER A 17 -14.00 31.51 35.28
CA SER A 17 -15.09 31.13 34.39
C SER A 17 -15.85 32.39 33.93
N ARG A 18 -16.08 32.53 32.64
CA ARG A 18 -17.18 33.34 32.11
C ARG A 18 -18.08 32.46 31.25
N ARG A 19 -19.19 32.06 31.86
CA ARG A 19 -20.38 31.56 31.17
C ARG A 19 -20.94 32.71 30.35
N GLN A 20 -20.92 32.63 29.03
CA GLN A 20 -21.79 33.46 28.18
C GLN A 20 -22.97 32.59 27.72
N ARG A 21 -24.09 32.81 28.39
CA ARG A 21 -25.43 32.39 27.96
C ARG A 21 -25.79 33.22 26.71
N TRP A 22 -25.96 32.61 25.58
CA TRP A 22 -26.64 33.22 24.46
C TRP A 22 -28.11 32.77 24.49
N LYS A 23 -28.98 33.78 24.72
CA LYS A 23 -30.43 33.69 24.67
C LYS A 23 -30.84 33.66 23.20
N TYR A 24 -31.67 32.69 22.85
CA TYR A 24 -32.38 32.69 21.58
C TYR A 24 -33.60 33.63 21.65
N PRO A 25 -33.92 34.36 20.56
CA PRO A 25 -35.30 34.67 20.27
C PRO A 25 -35.80 33.86 19.08
N ARG A 26 -36.89 33.16 19.31
CA ARG A 26 -37.75 32.59 18.28
C ARG A 26 -38.34 33.72 17.43
N LEU A 27 -38.26 33.64 16.14
CA LEU A 27 -39.18 34.31 15.23
C LEU A 27 -39.53 33.33 14.09
N TRP A 28 -40.81 33.09 14.02
CA TRP A 28 -41.53 32.43 12.94
C TRP A 28 -41.60 33.38 11.73
N LEU A 29 -41.52 32.88 10.53
CA LEU A 29 -42.50 33.03 9.46
C LEU A 29 -41.95 32.66 8.08
N ALA A 30 -42.73 31.86 7.43
CA ALA A 30 -43.18 31.95 6.02
C ALA A 30 -42.37 31.24 4.94
N SER A 31 -43.04 30.26 4.42
CA SER A 31 -42.91 29.53 3.15
C SER A 31 -42.56 30.40 1.96
N ALA A 32 -41.58 29.98 1.19
CA ALA A 32 -41.55 30.20 -0.25
C ALA A 32 -40.88 28.99 -0.92
N LEU A 33 -41.72 28.20 -1.59
CA LEU A 33 -41.31 27.21 -2.58
C LEU A 33 -40.60 27.93 -3.74
N LEU A 34 -39.29 27.69 -3.88
CA LEU A 34 -38.60 27.94 -5.14
C LEU A 34 -37.82 26.66 -5.44
N MET A 35 -38.31 25.91 -6.43
CA MET A 35 -37.58 24.93 -7.16
C MET A 35 -36.35 25.60 -7.78
N ALA A 36 -35.19 25.42 -7.16
CA ALA A 36 -33.91 25.68 -7.79
C ALA A 36 -33.28 24.32 -8.09
N CYS A 37 -33.11 24.04 -9.36
CA CYS A 37 -32.24 22.96 -9.83
C CYS A 37 -30.86 23.12 -9.18
N ALA A 38 -30.59 22.32 -8.17
CA ALA A 38 -29.26 22.21 -7.58
C ALA A 38 -28.39 21.48 -8.58
N THR A 39 -27.61 22.25 -9.34
CA THR A 39 -26.41 21.71 -9.98
C THR A 39 -25.47 21.28 -8.87
N SER A 40 -25.39 19.97 -8.64
CA SER A 40 -24.37 19.37 -7.78
C SER A 40 -23.00 19.84 -8.24
N PRO A 41 -22.14 20.34 -7.32
CA PRO A 41 -20.76 20.55 -7.68
C PRO A 41 -20.18 19.19 -8.08
N ARG A 42 -19.72 19.08 -9.32
CA ARG A 42 -18.95 17.93 -9.78
C ARG A 42 -17.77 17.76 -8.82
N SER A 43 -17.78 16.68 -8.07
CA SER A 43 -16.58 16.17 -7.40
C SER A 43 -15.45 16.10 -8.43
N PRO A 44 -14.22 16.48 -8.07
CA PRO A 44 -13.10 16.30 -8.97
C PRO A 44 -13.09 14.84 -9.41
N ALA A 45 -13.08 14.62 -10.71
CA ALA A 45 -13.12 13.30 -11.30
C ALA A 45 -11.97 12.49 -10.69
N ARG A 46 -12.31 11.48 -9.91
CA ARG A 46 -11.38 10.44 -9.47
C ARG A 46 -10.79 9.87 -10.74
N ARG A 47 -9.52 10.12 -11.00
CA ARG A 47 -8.81 9.47 -12.10
C ARG A 47 -8.67 7.99 -11.72
N GLU A 48 -9.61 7.20 -12.16
CA GLU A 48 -9.49 5.74 -12.13
C GLU A 48 -8.31 5.36 -13.02
N LEU A 49 -7.35 4.67 -12.45
CA LEU A 49 -6.32 3.97 -13.23
C LEU A 49 -7.02 2.78 -13.88
N ARG A 50 -7.57 2.99 -15.05
CA ARG A 50 -8.07 1.89 -15.88
C ARG A 50 -6.90 1.43 -16.72
N LEU A 51 -6.65 0.12 -16.72
CA LEU A 51 -5.89 -0.51 -17.80
C LEU A 51 -6.41 0.10 -19.10
N ASP A 52 -5.52 0.67 -19.90
CA ASP A 52 -5.96 1.25 -21.14
C ASP A 52 -6.74 0.20 -21.94
N THR A 53 -7.70 0.68 -22.74
CA THR A 53 -8.62 -0.19 -23.48
C THR A 53 -7.87 -1.16 -24.40
N GLU A 54 -6.66 -0.81 -24.81
CA GLU A 54 -5.82 -1.62 -25.67
C GLU A 54 -5.16 -2.77 -24.90
N THR A 55 -4.66 -2.52 -23.70
CA THR A 55 -4.08 -3.56 -22.81
C THR A 55 -5.17 -4.53 -22.33
N ALA A 56 -6.33 -4.02 -21.94
CA ALA A 56 -7.49 -4.84 -21.58
C ALA A 56 -8.06 -5.64 -22.79
N SER A 57 -7.96 -5.08 -24.00
CA SER A 57 -8.33 -5.76 -25.24
C SER A 57 -7.34 -6.85 -25.60
N ARG A 58 -6.04 -6.60 -25.50
CA ARG A 58 -4.99 -7.61 -25.74
C ARG A 58 -5.09 -8.80 -24.79
N LEU A 59 -5.38 -8.55 -23.52
CA LEU A 59 -5.61 -9.62 -22.53
C LEU A 59 -6.86 -10.46 -22.85
N ARG A 60 -7.95 -9.82 -23.33
CA ARG A 60 -9.16 -10.55 -23.76
C ARG A 60 -8.94 -11.34 -25.04
N HIS A 61 -8.18 -10.81 -25.98
CA HIS A 61 -7.86 -11.51 -27.24
C HIS A 61 -6.88 -12.67 -27.05
N ALA A 62 -5.97 -12.59 -26.08
CA ALA A 62 -5.12 -13.71 -25.71
C ALA A 62 -5.93 -14.88 -25.12
N ALA A 63 -6.96 -14.59 -24.34
CA ALA A 63 -7.85 -15.62 -23.80
C ALA A 63 -8.80 -16.26 -24.85
N SER A 64 -9.12 -15.53 -25.93
CA SER A 64 -10.03 -16.01 -27.00
C SER A 64 -9.31 -16.76 -28.14
N ALA A 65 -7.99 -16.66 -28.23
CA ALA A 65 -7.22 -17.27 -29.32
C ALA A 65 -6.96 -18.77 -29.13
N THR A 66 -7.40 -19.38 -28.02
CA THR A 66 -7.15 -20.78 -27.71
C THR A 66 -8.18 -21.75 -28.33
N GLU A 67 -9.26 -21.28 -29.00
CA GLU A 67 -10.33 -22.16 -29.50
C GLU A 67 -10.39 -22.38 -31.01
N ALA A 68 -9.49 -21.88 -31.81
CA ALA A 68 -9.55 -22.14 -33.26
C ALA A 68 -8.15 -22.22 -33.88
N THR A 69 -7.57 -23.40 -33.92
CA THR A 69 -6.95 -23.95 -35.14
C THR A 69 -6.29 -25.30 -34.87
N SER A 70 -6.97 -26.38 -35.29
CA SER A 70 -6.30 -27.63 -35.64
C SER A 70 -5.58 -27.44 -36.95
N GLY A 71 -4.27 -27.28 -36.91
CA GLY A 71 -3.43 -27.12 -38.10
C GLY A 71 -1.97 -26.93 -37.71
N LEU A 72 -1.17 -27.98 -37.89
CA LEU A 72 0.28 -28.06 -37.74
C LEU A 72 1.03 -26.76 -38.05
N ALA A 73 1.33 -26.02 -37.01
CA ALA A 73 2.47 -25.14 -36.94
C ALA A 73 3.07 -25.34 -35.55
N VAL A 74 4.27 -25.92 -35.51
CA VAL A 74 5.10 -25.96 -34.31
C VAL A 74 5.47 -24.50 -34.02
N SER A 75 4.57 -23.78 -33.41
CA SER A 75 4.86 -22.50 -32.77
C SER A 75 5.68 -22.84 -31.55
N THR A 76 6.97 -22.60 -31.60
CA THR A 76 7.85 -22.56 -30.43
C THR A 76 7.37 -21.40 -29.57
N THR A 77 6.25 -21.60 -28.87
CA THR A 77 5.85 -20.74 -27.77
C THR A 77 6.96 -20.91 -26.74
N ARG A 78 7.86 -19.92 -26.71
CA ARG A 78 8.86 -19.81 -25.67
C ARG A 78 8.05 -19.56 -24.39
N VAL A 79 7.73 -20.62 -23.68
CA VAL A 79 7.18 -20.53 -22.33
C VAL A 79 8.26 -19.84 -21.51
N VAL A 80 8.13 -18.54 -21.37
CA VAL A 80 8.93 -17.79 -20.39
C VAL A 80 8.41 -18.31 -19.05
N ALA A 81 9.17 -19.22 -18.45
CA ALA A 81 8.81 -19.75 -17.15
C ALA A 81 8.66 -18.57 -16.19
N SER A 82 7.48 -18.47 -15.60
CA SER A 82 7.16 -17.45 -14.62
C SER A 82 8.17 -17.48 -13.46
N ASN A 83 8.74 -16.34 -13.11
CA ASN A 83 9.64 -16.24 -11.96
C ASN A 83 8.88 -16.57 -10.67
N LEU A 84 7.63 -16.12 -10.58
CA LEU A 84 6.75 -16.38 -9.46
C LEU A 84 6.49 -17.87 -9.26
N ALA A 85 6.25 -18.62 -10.35
CA ALA A 85 6.07 -20.07 -10.29
C ALA A 85 7.33 -20.82 -9.83
N ARG A 86 8.52 -20.30 -10.12
CA ARG A 86 9.80 -20.86 -9.66
C ARG A 86 10.01 -20.63 -8.17
N ILE A 87 9.65 -19.44 -7.69
CA ILE A 87 9.83 -19.04 -6.30
C ILE A 87 8.78 -19.72 -5.43
N THR A 88 7.55 -19.84 -5.93
CA THR A 88 6.41 -20.25 -5.11
C THR A 88 5.60 -21.39 -5.80
N PRO A 89 6.07 -22.63 -5.78
CA PRO A 89 5.33 -23.76 -6.37
C PRO A 89 3.91 -23.96 -5.80
N ALA A 90 3.68 -23.47 -4.56
CA ALA A 90 2.37 -23.49 -3.93
C ALA A 90 1.32 -22.68 -4.73
N LEU A 91 1.73 -21.61 -5.42
CA LEU A 91 0.83 -20.81 -6.25
C LEU A 91 0.25 -21.60 -7.41
N ILE A 92 1.03 -22.47 -8.06
CA ILE A 92 0.55 -23.32 -9.15
C ILE A 92 -0.63 -24.17 -8.68
N ARG A 93 -0.56 -24.67 -7.45
CA ARG A 93 -1.62 -25.48 -6.85
C ARG A 93 -2.88 -24.67 -6.55
N ILE A 94 -2.71 -23.43 -6.06
CA ILE A 94 -3.82 -22.54 -5.69
C ILE A 94 -4.51 -22.01 -6.95
N MET A 95 -3.73 -21.61 -7.95
CA MET A 95 -4.23 -20.97 -9.17
C MET A 95 -4.60 -21.98 -10.28
N GLY A 96 -4.20 -23.25 -10.15
CA GLY A 96 -4.55 -24.30 -11.09
C GLY A 96 -3.60 -24.50 -12.25
N GLY A 97 -2.51 -23.72 -12.35
CA GLY A 97 -1.50 -23.91 -13.40
C GLY A 97 -0.44 -22.81 -13.47
N GLU A 98 0.64 -23.07 -14.20
CA GLU A 98 1.74 -22.13 -14.42
C GLU A 98 1.32 -20.92 -15.27
N GLU A 99 0.39 -21.10 -16.19
CA GLU A 99 -0.12 -20.03 -17.06
C GLU A 99 -0.83 -18.95 -16.23
N GLN A 100 -1.71 -19.37 -15.31
CA GLN A 100 -2.44 -18.46 -14.42
C GLN A 100 -1.48 -17.69 -13.48
N VAL A 101 -0.46 -18.37 -12.97
CA VAL A 101 0.58 -17.74 -12.17
C VAL A 101 1.38 -16.74 -12.99
N GLY A 102 1.73 -17.08 -14.24
CA GLY A 102 2.42 -16.17 -15.15
C GLY A 102 1.59 -14.93 -15.50
N GLN A 103 0.29 -15.12 -15.72
CA GLN A 103 -0.63 -14.01 -15.96
C GLN A 103 -0.72 -13.06 -14.75
N LEU A 104 -0.85 -13.61 -13.54
CA LEU A 104 -0.84 -12.83 -12.31
C LEU A 104 0.45 -12.03 -12.15
N GLU A 105 1.60 -12.68 -12.39
CA GLU A 105 2.92 -12.02 -12.35
C GLU A 105 2.98 -10.85 -13.32
N GLU A 106 2.65 -11.08 -14.59
CA GLU A 106 2.73 -10.06 -15.65
C GLU A 106 1.87 -8.84 -15.30
N VAL A 107 0.63 -9.06 -14.88
CA VAL A 107 -0.29 -7.95 -14.62
C VAL A 107 0.08 -7.16 -13.37
N LEU A 108 0.52 -7.81 -12.30
CA LEU A 108 0.97 -7.11 -11.09
C LEU A 108 2.26 -6.30 -11.34
N VAL A 109 3.18 -6.83 -12.14
CA VAL A 109 4.37 -6.07 -12.55
C VAL A 109 3.99 -4.89 -13.45
N GLU A 110 2.99 -5.05 -14.31
CA GLU A 110 2.51 -3.94 -15.15
C GLU A 110 1.82 -2.85 -14.30
N CYS A 111 1.08 -3.20 -13.24
CA CYS A 111 0.58 -2.22 -12.26
C CYS A 111 1.72 -1.36 -11.68
N ALA A 112 2.84 -2.01 -11.29
CA ALA A 112 4.00 -1.28 -10.79
C ALA A 112 4.61 -0.37 -11.86
N ARG A 113 4.73 -0.84 -13.11
CA ARG A 113 5.28 -0.04 -14.23
C ARG A 113 4.40 1.15 -14.56
N GLN A 114 3.09 0.98 -14.59
CA GLN A 114 2.15 2.08 -14.85
C GLN A 114 2.23 3.14 -13.77
N ALA A 115 2.22 2.73 -12.50
CA ALA A 115 2.36 3.65 -11.37
C ALA A 115 3.68 4.44 -11.44
N GLU A 116 4.79 3.77 -11.79
CA GLU A 116 6.09 4.43 -11.96
C GLU A 116 6.09 5.43 -13.11
N ARG A 117 5.58 5.03 -14.28
CA ARG A 117 5.50 5.92 -15.45
C ARG A 117 4.63 7.14 -15.17
N GLN A 118 3.45 6.93 -14.59
CA GLN A 118 2.54 8.02 -14.32
C GLN A 118 3.13 9.05 -13.36
N VAL A 119 3.63 8.62 -12.21
CA VAL A 119 4.23 9.53 -11.23
C VAL A 119 5.48 10.22 -11.79
N ASN A 120 6.34 9.48 -12.50
CA ASN A 120 7.52 10.08 -13.11
C ASN A 120 7.13 11.12 -14.17
N SER A 121 6.12 10.85 -14.99
CA SER A 121 5.62 11.80 -15.99
C SER A 121 5.07 13.08 -15.35
N GLU A 122 4.33 12.95 -14.25
CA GLU A 122 3.76 14.10 -13.53
C GLU A 122 4.83 15.01 -12.90
N HIS A 123 5.95 14.43 -12.41
CA HIS A 123 6.98 15.19 -11.69
C HIS A 123 8.20 15.58 -12.55
N PHE A 124 8.50 14.79 -13.58
CA PHE A 124 9.76 14.94 -14.35
C PHE A 124 9.56 14.92 -15.88
N GLY A 125 8.32 14.92 -16.35
CA GLY A 125 8.03 14.56 -17.74
C GLY A 125 8.33 13.06 -17.95
N ASP A 126 8.85 12.69 -19.12
CA ASP A 126 9.06 11.26 -19.44
C ASP A 126 10.42 10.69 -18.95
N ARG A 127 11.04 11.27 -17.93
CA ARG A 127 12.30 10.81 -17.39
C ARG A 127 12.19 10.34 -15.95
N SER A 128 13.09 9.46 -15.58
CA SER A 128 13.26 9.03 -14.20
C SER A 128 14.03 10.06 -13.37
N PRO A 129 13.78 10.14 -12.04
CA PRO A 129 14.52 11.00 -11.14
C PRO A 129 16.00 10.59 -11.05
N THR A 130 16.87 11.57 -10.92
CA THR A 130 18.29 11.35 -10.65
C THR A 130 18.52 11.01 -9.17
N ARG A 131 19.71 10.50 -8.83
CA ARG A 131 20.10 10.22 -7.44
C ARG A 131 20.02 11.46 -6.56
N GLN A 132 20.40 12.64 -7.08
CA GLN A 132 20.34 13.89 -6.35
C GLN A 132 18.89 14.27 -6.05
N GLU A 133 18.02 14.24 -7.06
CA GLU A 133 16.58 14.54 -6.89
C GLU A 133 15.91 13.57 -5.91
N CYS A 134 16.28 12.29 -5.91
CA CYS A 134 15.77 11.31 -4.94
C CYS A 134 16.07 11.70 -3.49
N GLY A 135 17.24 12.30 -3.23
CA GLY A 135 17.70 12.69 -1.90
C GLY A 135 17.21 14.06 -1.42
N GLU A 136 16.56 14.86 -2.29
CA GLU A 136 16.07 16.19 -1.90
C GLU A 136 14.98 16.08 -0.82
N GLU A 137 15.15 16.86 0.25
CA GLU A 137 14.10 17.07 1.26
C GLU A 137 13.02 17.96 0.68
N VAL A 138 11.79 17.49 0.65
CA VAL A 138 10.67 18.19 0.01
C VAL A 138 9.57 18.60 0.98
N GLU A 139 9.53 17.97 2.14
CA GLU A 139 8.49 18.17 3.14
C GLU A 139 9.01 17.72 4.51
N VAL A 140 8.37 18.20 5.56
CA VAL A 140 8.52 17.67 6.92
C VAL A 140 7.18 17.05 7.30
N ASP A 141 7.17 15.77 7.67
CA ASP A 141 5.95 15.12 8.09
C ASP A 141 5.48 15.59 9.47
N GLY A 142 4.28 15.14 9.88
CA GLY A 142 3.73 15.49 11.18
C GLY A 142 4.55 15.03 12.39
N CYS A 143 5.57 14.20 12.15
CA CYS A 143 6.53 13.71 13.13
C CYS A 143 7.83 14.55 13.18
N VAL A 144 7.86 15.66 12.46
CA VAL A 144 9.06 16.52 12.33
C VAL A 144 10.24 15.79 11.68
N GLU A 145 9.96 14.74 10.91
CA GLU A 145 10.98 14.04 10.14
C GLU A 145 11.00 14.54 8.69
N PRO A 146 12.18 14.76 8.11
CA PRO A 146 12.28 15.19 6.73
C PRO A 146 11.79 14.09 5.79
N ILE A 147 10.90 14.45 4.87
CA ILE A 147 10.46 13.57 3.77
C ILE A 147 11.30 13.86 2.55
N THR A 148 12.03 12.85 2.08
CA THR A 148 12.76 12.96 0.82
C THR A 148 11.82 12.82 -0.37
N ARG A 149 12.23 13.36 -1.52
CA ARG A 149 11.50 13.17 -2.77
C ARG A 149 11.31 11.68 -3.10
N ALA A 150 12.29 10.82 -2.81
CA ALA A 150 12.14 9.37 -2.96
C ALA A 150 10.96 8.82 -2.16
N MET A 151 10.78 9.26 -0.91
CA MET A 151 9.67 8.83 -0.05
C MET A 151 8.33 9.35 -0.58
N LEU A 152 8.26 10.61 -1.01
CA LEU A 152 7.05 11.19 -1.59
C LEU A 152 6.61 10.46 -2.85
N LEU A 153 7.54 10.30 -3.81
CA LEU A 153 7.27 9.56 -5.05
C LEU A 153 6.89 8.09 -4.77
N GLY A 154 7.58 7.46 -3.82
CA GLY A 154 7.28 6.11 -3.38
C GLY A 154 5.82 5.98 -2.91
N ARG A 155 5.37 6.86 -2.01
CA ARG A 155 3.97 6.87 -1.52
C ARG A 155 2.95 7.01 -2.65
N GLN A 156 3.20 7.91 -3.63
CA GLN A 156 2.30 8.09 -4.77
C GLN A 156 2.26 6.85 -5.68
N LYS A 157 3.42 6.26 -5.98
CA LYS A 157 3.52 5.05 -6.79
C LYS A 157 2.85 3.85 -6.11
N HIS A 158 3.02 3.69 -4.79
CA HIS A 158 2.35 2.66 -4.01
C HIS A 158 0.83 2.78 -4.12
N ALA A 159 0.27 3.97 -3.90
CA ALA A 159 -1.17 4.18 -3.98
C ALA A 159 -1.76 3.75 -5.33
N LEU A 160 -1.10 4.14 -6.43
CA LEU A 160 -1.53 3.80 -7.78
C LEU A 160 -1.37 2.30 -8.08
N ALA A 161 -0.24 1.71 -7.67
CA ALA A 161 0.00 0.28 -7.89
C ALA A 161 -0.99 -0.60 -7.11
N LEU A 162 -1.33 -0.21 -5.89
CA LEU A 162 -2.30 -0.94 -5.06
C LEU A 162 -3.73 -0.83 -5.60
N GLU A 163 -4.13 0.34 -6.11
CA GLU A 163 -5.44 0.51 -6.77
C GLU A 163 -5.55 -0.42 -7.99
N CYS A 164 -4.54 -0.44 -8.85
CA CYS A 164 -4.46 -1.35 -9.99
C CYS A 164 -4.46 -2.82 -9.56
N ALA A 165 -3.61 -3.19 -8.59
CA ALA A 165 -3.50 -4.57 -8.12
C ALA A 165 -4.79 -5.08 -7.47
N GLN A 166 -5.53 -4.23 -6.77
CA GLN A 166 -6.81 -4.60 -6.16
C GLN A 166 -7.83 -5.05 -7.21
N ASP A 167 -7.90 -4.36 -8.34
CA ASP A 167 -8.83 -4.72 -9.41
C ASP A 167 -8.41 -6.01 -10.12
N VAL A 168 -7.12 -6.16 -10.38
CA VAL A 168 -6.54 -7.40 -10.94
C VAL A 168 -6.81 -8.61 -10.05
N LEU A 169 -6.54 -8.46 -8.74
CA LEU A 169 -6.68 -9.58 -7.79
C LEU A 169 -8.12 -10.00 -7.57
N LYS A 170 -9.09 -9.10 -7.70
CA LYS A 170 -10.52 -9.47 -7.68
C LYS A 170 -10.89 -10.42 -8.80
N GLU A 171 -10.21 -10.33 -9.95
CA GLU A 171 -10.50 -11.15 -11.12
C GLU A 171 -9.67 -12.44 -11.16
N LEU A 172 -8.39 -12.35 -10.76
CA LEU A 172 -7.44 -13.45 -10.97
C LEU A 172 -7.19 -14.31 -9.73
N TRP A 173 -7.36 -13.76 -8.53
CA TRP A 173 -7.07 -14.52 -7.31
C TRP A 173 -8.33 -15.23 -6.80
N PRO A 174 -8.30 -16.57 -6.62
CA PRO A 174 -9.50 -17.35 -6.27
C PRO A 174 -9.88 -17.26 -4.78
N GLY A 175 -9.00 -16.71 -3.94
CA GLY A 175 -9.16 -16.65 -2.49
C GLY A 175 -9.39 -15.24 -1.96
N LEU A 176 -9.34 -15.11 -0.64
CA LEU A 176 -9.42 -13.83 0.04
C LEU A 176 -8.15 -13.00 -0.18
N VAL A 177 -8.33 -11.70 -0.40
CA VAL A 177 -7.26 -10.72 -0.54
C VAL A 177 -7.44 -9.63 0.52
N SER A 178 -6.36 -9.28 1.19
CA SER A 178 -6.29 -8.10 2.05
C SER A 178 -5.31 -7.09 1.47
N ILE A 179 -5.77 -5.86 1.25
CA ILE A 179 -4.96 -4.73 0.75
C ILE A 179 -4.60 -3.84 1.92
N GLU A 180 -3.31 -3.56 2.10
CA GLU A 180 -2.77 -2.76 3.20
C GLU A 180 -3.31 -3.12 4.59
N PRO A 181 -3.47 -4.42 4.92
CA PRO A 181 -3.94 -4.78 6.25
C PRO A 181 -2.90 -4.39 7.30
N ARG A 182 -3.37 -3.89 8.44
CA ARG A 182 -2.48 -3.57 9.55
C ARG A 182 -2.63 -4.59 10.67
N TYR A 183 -1.49 -5.05 11.18
CA TYR A 183 -1.44 -6.00 12.27
C TYR A 183 -0.47 -5.52 13.35
N ARG A 184 -0.79 -5.85 14.61
CA ARG A 184 0.12 -5.75 15.74
C ARG A 184 0.67 -7.14 16.04
N TYR A 185 1.98 -7.28 15.90
CA TYR A 185 2.64 -8.57 16.08
C TYR A 185 3.55 -8.55 17.29
N TYR A 186 3.50 -9.61 18.09
CA TYR A 186 4.30 -9.80 19.30
C TYR A 186 5.22 -11.01 19.13
N PRO A 187 6.49 -10.82 18.70
CA PRO A 187 7.40 -11.93 18.38
C PRO A 187 7.61 -12.92 19.51
N SER A 188 7.67 -12.44 20.76
CA SER A 188 7.91 -13.28 21.94
C SER A 188 6.79 -14.28 22.25
N THR A 189 5.54 -13.92 21.94
CA THR A 189 4.35 -14.74 22.19
C THR A 189 3.75 -15.31 20.93
N LYS A 190 4.25 -14.90 19.74
CA LYS A 190 3.69 -15.21 18.43
C LYS A 190 2.22 -14.78 18.28
N LEU A 191 1.81 -13.77 19.07
CA LEU A 191 0.47 -13.24 19.02
C LEU A 191 0.38 -12.24 17.87
N LEU A 192 -0.68 -12.37 17.07
CA LEU A 192 -1.04 -11.47 15.98
C LEU A 192 -2.43 -10.91 16.23
N GLU A 193 -2.54 -9.58 16.25
CA GLU A 193 -3.80 -8.86 16.40
C GLU A 193 -4.04 -8.00 15.16
N THR A 194 -5.28 -7.98 14.68
CA THR A 194 -5.65 -7.09 13.57
C THR A 194 -5.96 -5.71 14.12
N VAL A 195 -5.39 -4.70 13.49
CA VAL A 195 -5.74 -3.30 13.70
C VAL A 195 -6.81 -2.94 12.67
N ASN A 196 -8.01 -2.66 13.14
CA ASN A 196 -9.10 -2.29 12.22
C ASN A 196 -8.94 -0.86 11.71
N ALA A 197 -9.65 -0.52 10.61
CA ALA A 197 -9.52 0.79 9.97
C ALA A 197 -9.84 1.98 10.89
N SER A 198 -10.78 1.83 11.83
CA SER A 198 -11.12 2.88 12.80
C SER A 198 -10.00 3.08 13.82
N GLU A 199 -9.40 2.01 14.30
CA GLU A 199 -8.25 2.05 15.20
C GLU A 199 -7.02 2.62 14.48
N GLU A 200 -6.74 2.19 13.24
CA GLU A 200 -5.66 2.75 12.42
C GLU A 200 -5.84 4.25 12.23
N ALA A 201 -7.04 4.70 11.84
CA ALA A 201 -7.33 6.13 11.68
C ALA A 201 -7.13 6.91 12.99
N HIS A 202 -7.51 6.34 14.12
CA HIS A 202 -7.30 6.95 15.44
C HIS A 202 -5.80 7.06 15.78
N LEU A 203 -5.02 6.01 15.56
CA LEU A 203 -3.57 6.00 15.78
C LEU A 203 -2.86 7.01 14.88
N LEU A 204 -3.24 7.10 13.60
CA LEU A 204 -2.71 8.08 12.67
C LEU A 204 -3.04 9.52 13.06
N ALA A 205 -4.26 9.77 13.57
CA ALA A 205 -4.69 11.09 14.02
C ALA A 205 -3.94 11.58 15.27
N GLN A 206 -3.42 10.66 16.09
CA GLN A 206 -2.59 10.99 17.25
C GLN A 206 -1.15 11.38 16.86
N GLY A 207 -0.80 11.24 15.58
CA GLY A 207 0.57 11.47 15.10
C GLY A 207 1.51 10.34 15.51
N CYS A 208 2.79 10.54 15.35
CA CYS A 208 3.92 9.64 15.53
C CYS A 208 3.89 8.80 16.83
N THR A 209 2.88 8.00 17.00
CA THR A 209 2.67 7.23 18.21
C THR A 209 3.54 5.99 18.21
N ARG A 210 4.05 5.62 19.38
CA ARG A 210 4.79 4.38 19.60
C ARG A 210 3.98 3.13 19.24
N GLU A 211 2.66 3.21 19.29
CA GLU A 211 1.76 2.14 18.93
C GLU A 211 1.89 1.73 17.47
N LEU A 212 2.17 2.68 16.56
CA LEU A 212 2.44 2.38 15.15
C LEU A 212 3.76 1.62 14.95
N TRP A 213 4.76 1.83 15.81
CA TRP A 213 6.05 1.15 15.72
C TRP A 213 5.99 -0.35 16.02
N ARG A 214 4.89 -0.80 16.63
CA ARG A 214 4.60 -2.22 16.91
C ARG A 214 3.65 -2.83 15.89
N THR A 215 3.42 -2.17 14.78
CA THR A 215 2.56 -2.69 13.73
C THR A 215 3.35 -3.02 12.48
N ILE A 216 2.82 -3.99 11.73
CA ILE A 216 3.25 -4.31 10.37
C ILE A 216 2.11 -3.98 9.42
N LYS A 217 2.44 -3.55 8.22
CA LYS A 217 1.47 -3.20 7.18
C LYS A 217 1.99 -3.66 5.83
N PRO A 218 1.82 -4.95 5.49
CA PRO A 218 2.14 -5.43 4.16
C PRO A 218 1.21 -4.82 3.11
N ASP A 219 1.71 -4.62 1.90
CA ASP A 219 0.92 -4.03 0.82
C ASP A 219 -0.25 -4.93 0.41
N ILE A 220 0.01 -6.22 0.22
CA ILE A 220 -0.99 -7.21 -0.19
C ILE A 220 -0.76 -8.52 0.55
N VAL A 221 -1.83 -9.09 1.08
CA VAL A 221 -1.82 -10.45 1.64
C VAL A 221 -2.82 -11.30 0.87
N LEU A 222 -2.31 -12.32 0.19
CA LEU A 222 -3.09 -13.34 -0.50
C LEU A 222 -3.30 -14.52 0.45
N HIS A 223 -4.54 -14.77 0.83
CA HIS A 223 -4.86 -15.84 1.77
C HIS A 223 -5.16 -17.14 1.03
N ALA A 224 -4.66 -18.28 1.53
CA ALA A 224 -5.02 -19.58 1.05
C ALA A 224 -6.30 -20.06 1.76
N ASP A 225 -7.18 -20.73 1.03
CA ASP A 225 -8.33 -21.45 1.57
C ASP A 225 -9.17 -20.67 2.60
N ASN A 226 -9.26 -19.35 2.44
CA ASN A 226 -9.98 -18.46 3.35
C ASN A 226 -9.50 -18.53 4.82
N GLN A 227 -8.27 -18.96 5.05
CA GLN A 227 -7.67 -19.07 6.41
C GLN A 227 -7.12 -17.70 6.88
N TRP A 228 -7.98 -16.72 6.97
CA TRP A 228 -7.58 -15.44 7.55
C TRP A 228 -7.13 -15.60 9.03
N PRO A 229 -6.06 -14.94 9.51
CA PRO A 229 -5.17 -13.98 8.81
C PRO A 229 -3.97 -14.62 8.10
N ARG A 230 -3.86 -15.95 8.03
CA ARG A 230 -2.71 -16.63 7.44
C ARG A 230 -2.57 -16.32 5.95
N ALA A 231 -1.35 -16.00 5.56
CA ALA A 231 -0.99 -15.76 4.18
C ALA A 231 -0.58 -17.05 3.46
N ALA A 232 -0.94 -17.15 2.17
CA ALA A 232 -0.23 -18.00 1.23
C ALA A 232 0.99 -17.25 0.69
N ILE A 233 0.75 -16.00 0.29
CA ILE A 233 1.77 -15.09 -0.26
C ILE A 233 1.55 -13.71 0.33
N ILE A 234 2.65 -13.02 0.58
CA ILE A 234 2.69 -11.60 0.96
C ILE A 234 3.44 -10.86 -0.12
N LEU A 235 2.85 -9.80 -0.65
CA LEU A 235 3.45 -9.01 -1.72
C LEU A 235 3.72 -7.60 -1.23
N GLU A 236 4.87 -7.08 -1.60
CA GLU A 236 5.32 -5.74 -1.25
C GLU A 236 5.85 -5.03 -2.49
N PHE A 237 5.24 -3.92 -2.86
CA PHE A 237 5.74 -3.08 -3.94
C PHE A 237 6.98 -2.31 -3.52
N LYS A 238 7.97 -2.25 -4.38
CA LYS A 238 9.17 -1.43 -4.16
C LYS A 238 9.46 -0.58 -5.40
N PHE A 239 9.58 0.71 -5.16
CA PHE A 239 9.89 1.72 -6.17
C PHE A 239 11.24 2.38 -5.85
N PRO A 240 12.35 1.72 -6.23
CA PRO A 240 13.68 2.26 -5.95
C PRO A 240 13.88 3.64 -6.59
N CYS A 241 14.52 4.56 -5.87
CA CYS A 241 14.88 5.87 -6.38
C CYS A 241 16.40 6.08 -6.24
N PRO A 242 17.14 6.30 -7.35
CA PRO A 242 16.69 6.15 -8.72
C PRO A 242 16.33 4.71 -9.09
N GLU A 243 15.61 4.53 -10.19
CA GLU A 243 15.12 3.22 -10.65
C GLU A 243 16.22 2.17 -10.91
N THR A 244 17.48 2.60 -11.02
CA THR A 244 18.65 1.73 -11.17
C THR A 244 19.05 1.01 -9.90
N ASN A 245 18.58 1.48 -8.75
CA ASN A 245 18.82 0.80 -7.47
C ASN A 245 18.09 -0.55 -7.45
N ARG A 246 18.60 -1.46 -6.62
CA ARG A 246 17.92 -2.74 -6.41
C ARG A 246 16.78 -2.57 -5.40
N PRO A 247 15.61 -3.18 -5.64
CA PRO A 247 14.59 -3.29 -4.60
C PRO A 247 15.16 -4.12 -3.44
N GLN A 248 14.88 -3.70 -2.22
CA GLN A 248 15.37 -4.36 -1.02
C GLN A 248 14.28 -4.33 0.06
N TRP A 249 14.28 -5.36 0.89
CA TRP A 249 13.49 -5.38 2.10
C TRP A 249 14.02 -4.35 3.09
N THR A 250 13.12 -3.61 3.68
CA THR A 250 13.47 -2.67 4.76
C THR A 250 13.94 -3.45 5.98
N VAL A 251 15.03 -3.00 6.60
CA VAL A 251 15.45 -3.46 7.92
C VAL A 251 14.92 -2.46 8.94
N TYR A 252 14.23 -2.95 9.97
CA TYR A 252 13.68 -2.11 11.00
C TYR A 252 14.77 -1.44 11.84
N GLY A 253 14.64 -0.13 12.03
CA GLY A 253 15.57 0.68 12.83
C GLY A 253 15.46 0.40 14.34
N GLU A 254 16.37 0.99 15.12
CA GLU A 254 16.49 0.78 16.56
C GLU A 254 15.23 1.16 17.35
N ASP A 255 14.47 2.12 16.86
CA ASP A 255 13.22 2.56 17.49
C ASP A 255 12.03 1.61 17.25
N SER A 256 12.16 0.67 16.32
CA SER A 256 11.11 -0.30 16.03
C SER A 256 11.06 -1.42 17.07
N ALA A 257 9.87 -1.95 17.33
CA ALA A 257 9.70 -3.19 18.10
C ALA A 257 10.33 -4.40 17.40
N TYR A 258 10.71 -4.28 16.14
CA TYR A 258 11.31 -5.31 15.30
C TYR A 258 12.76 -4.99 14.92
N ALA A 259 13.44 -4.16 15.72
CA ALA A 259 14.80 -3.70 15.45
C ALA A 259 15.74 -4.83 15.04
N GLY A 260 16.51 -4.61 13.96
CA GLY A 260 17.48 -5.58 13.45
C GLY A 260 16.90 -6.69 12.56
N PHE A 261 15.58 -6.85 12.51
CA PHE A 261 14.93 -7.80 11.60
C PHE A 261 14.57 -7.12 10.27
N SER A 262 14.55 -7.91 9.20
CA SER A 262 14.01 -7.43 7.92
C SER A 262 12.49 -7.47 7.93
N GLN A 263 11.87 -6.60 7.14
CA GLN A 263 10.44 -6.57 6.89
C GLN A 263 9.93 -7.94 6.42
N ARG A 264 10.66 -8.60 5.50
CA ARG A 264 10.37 -9.97 5.04
C ARG A 264 10.24 -10.95 6.20
N HIS A 265 11.27 -10.98 7.06
CA HIS A 265 11.32 -11.92 8.17
C HIS A 265 10.10 -11.77 9.10
N ILE A 266 9.77 -10.53 9.45
CA ILE A 266 8.64 -10.27 10.34
C ILE A 266 7.30 -10.61 9.68
N TYR A 267 7.15 -10.36 8.37
CA TYR A 267 5.94 -10.71 7.64
C TYR A 267 5.73 -12.23 7.59
N GLU A 268 6.76 -12.98 7.22
CA GLU A 268 6.73 -14.44 7.15
C GLU A 268 6.50 -15.06 8.53
N GLU A 269 7.12 -14.51 9.58
CA GLU A 269 6.94 -14.98 10.94
C GLU A 269 5.53 -14.72 11.49
N ALA A 270 4.97 -13.55 11.20
CA ALA A 270 3.67 -13.12 11.71
C ALA A 270 2.49 -13.75 10.97
N LEU A 271 2.57 -13.84 9.64
CA LEU A 271 1.45 -14.21 8.79
C LEU A 271 1.59 -15.62 8.20
N GLY A 272 2.81 -16.19 8.21
CA GLY A 272 3.13 -17.38 7.42
C GLY A 272 3.21 -17.04 5.92
N GLY A 273 3.34 -18.07 5.09
CA GLY A 273 3.52 -17.88 3.64
C GLY A 273 4.89 -17.33 3.26
N GLU A 274 5.05 -17.00 2.01
CA GLU A 274 6.28 -16.42 1.45
C GLU A 274 6.07 -14.94 1.15
N ALA A 275 7.05 -14.11 1.50
CA ALA A 275 7.01 -12.69 1.22
C ALA A 275 7.90 -12.34 0.02
N LEU A 276 7.32 -11.64 -0.96
CA LEU A 276 7.94 -11.33 -2.24
C LEU A 276 7.86 -9.83 -2.53
N LEU A 277 8.92 -9.30 -3.15
CA LEU A 277 8.95 -7.94 -3.68
C LEU A 277 8.43 -7.90 -5.10
N ILE A 278 7.70 -6.84 -5.43
CA ILE A 278 7.31 -6.49 -6.81
C ILE A 278 7.94 -5.15 -7.15
N SER A 279 8.66 -5.10 -8.26
CA SER A 279 9.24 -3.84 -8.72
C SER A 279 9.06 -3.65 -10.24
N PRO A 280 8.99 -2.39 -10.72
CA PRO A 280 8.74 -2.12 -12.14
C PRO A 280 9.76 -2.75 -13.08
N ARG A 281 11.05 -2.72 -12.71
CA ARG A 281 12.13 -3.16 -13.58
C ARG A 281 12.53 -4.62 -13.42
N ARG A 282 12.42 -5.15 -12.21
CA ARG A 282 12.92 -6.51 -11.90
C ARG A 282 11.82 -7.54 -11.76
N GLY A 283 10.56 -7.09 -11.78
CA GLY A 283 9.44 -7.98 -11.52
C GLY A 283 9.45 -8.50 -10.09
N PHE A 284 9.11 -9.76 -9.92
CA PHE A 284 9.12 -10.46 -8.64
C PHE A 284 10.55 -10.84 -8.22
N SER A 285 10.83 -10.71 -6.93
CA SER A 285 12.08 -11.12 -6.29
C SER A 285 11.89 -11.43 -4.81
N GLU A 286 12.83 -12.19 -4.24
CA GLU A 286 12.89 -12.48 -2.80
C GLU A 286 13.55 -11.37 -1.99
#